data_70fba2825e1b797d69cf741875d1bbc3
#
_entry.id   70fba2825e1b797d69cf741875d1bbc3
#
_cell.length_a   1.000
_cell.length_b   1.000
_cell.length_c   1.000
_cell.angle_alpha   90.00
_cell.angle_beta   90.00
_cell.angle_gamma   90.00
#
_symmetry.space_group_name_H-M   'P 1'
#
loop_
_entity.id
_entity.type
_entity.pdbx_description
1 polymer ?
#
loop_
_entity_poly.entity_id
_entity_poly.type
_entity_poly.pdbx_seq_one_letter_code
_entity_poly.pdbx_strand_id
1 'polypeptide(L)'
;MENLNVFKMMGEKKVQGLSVHEIDGKTVITAPDGAVYLSEFMKTLPAGILNKKETGCGATTVVLENGENVIIACPTRQLIINKVDQYPSQRCPYKLFAVQKGVGLNHIENYIKECQGKQPIKIMVTYDSFPRVYAVMKQQAIECKIVVDEYQEILDAYIYRNAAIRNLLNELKDISNVTYLSATPIPYKWKPSELDGLPEYEIEWKNSIKIMPNRIKTDHPFTIVANIIKNHKMGHPFEINGQKVKEFFFFVNSVTAINGIIKA
;
A
#
# COMPACT_ATOMS: atom_id res chain seq x y z
N MET A 1 24.30 3.38 -15.64
CA MET A 1 23.10 4.27 -15.69
C MET A 1 22.07 3.97 -14.60
N GLU A 2 22.07 2.77 -14.01
CA GLU A 2 21.10 2.34 -12.97
C GLU A 2 21.26 3.02 -11.61
N ASN A 3 22.49 3.33 -11.20
CA ASN A 3 22.74 4.02 -9.92
C ASN A 3 22.16 5.45 -9.84
N LEU A 4 21.97 6.12 -10.99
CA LEU A 4 21.47 7.51 -11.03
C LEU A 4 19.99 7.61 -10.61
N ASN A 5 19.18 6.59 -10.91
CA ASN A 5 17.77 6.54 -10.53
C ASN A 5 17.59 6.32 -9.01
N VAL A 6 18.44 5.50 -8.41
CA VAL A 6 18.39 5.25 -6.97
C VAL A 6 18.81 6.51 -6.19
N PHE A 7 19.81 7.23 -6.65
CA PHE A 7 20.22 8.51 -6.03
C PHE A 7 19.15 9.59 -6.13
N LYS A 8 18.40 9.68 -7.25
CA LYS A 8 17.26 10.60 -7.36
C LYS A 8 16.13 10.28 -6.38
N MET A 9 15.88 9.01 -6.10
CA MET A 9 14.86 8.59 -5.14
C MET A 9 15.20 8.98 -3.70
N MET A 10 16.48 9.03 -3.36
CA MET A 10 16.97 9.28 -1.99
C MET A 10 17.17 10.77 -1.67
N GLY A 11 17.18 11.63 -2.70
CA GLY A 11 17.57 13.04 -2.55
C GLY A 11 19.10 13.19 -2.48
N GLU A 12 19.59 14.41 -2.65
CA GLU A 12 21.04 14.73 -2.76
C GLU A 12 21.86 14.51 -1.48
N LYS A 13 21.22 14.21 -0.35
CA LYS A 13 21.93 13.98 0.93
C LYS A 13 22.23 12.51 1.11
N LYS A 14 23.51 12.17 1.29
CA LYS A 14 23.91 10.83 1.78
C LYS A 14 23.26 10.57 3.13
N VAL A 15 22.30 9.65 3.15
CA VAL A 15 21.71 9.18 4.42
C VAL A 15 22.69 8.16 5.01
N GLN A 16 23.19 8.45 6.21
CA GLN A 16 24.15 7.57 6.88
C GLN A 16 23.53 6.20 7.17
N GLY A 17 24.24 5.11 6.83
CA GLY A 17 23.77 3.75 7.05
C GLY A 17 22.84 3.19 5.96
N LEU A 18 22.53 3.99 4.93
CA LEU A 18 21.79 3.53 3.74
C LEU A 18 22.75 2.80 2.81
N SER A 19 22.39 1.63 2.33
CA SER A 19 23.14 0.91 1.30
C SER A 19 22.23 0.36 0.22
N VAL A 20 22.77 0.18 -0.98
CA VAL A 20 22.05 -0.35 -2.14
C VAL A 20 22.91 -1.42 -2.78
N HIS A 21 22.34 -2.59 -3.00
CA HIS A 21 23.01 -3.75 -3.57
C HIS A 21 22.12 -4.41 -4.63
N GLU A 22 22.75 -5.03 -5.62
CA GLU A 22 22.07 -5.90 -6.57
C GLU A 22 22.16 -7.34 -6.07
N ILE A 23 21.04 -8.02 -5.87
CA ILE A 23 20.94 -9.41 -5.45
C ILE A 23 19.89 -10.13 -6.30
N ASP A 24 20.28 -11.17 -7.02
CA ASP A 24 19.38 -11.98 -7.87
C ASP A 24 18.55 -11.15 -8.86
N GLY A 25 19.16 -10.12 -9.45
CA GLY A 25 18.52 -9.23 -10.41
C GLY A 25 17.53 -8.22 -9.79
N LYS A 26 17.57 -8.07 -8.46
CA LYS A 26 16.76 -7.07 -7.72
C LYS A 26 17.66 -6.04 -7.05
N THR A 27 17.19 -4.81 -7.03
CA THR A 27 17.83 -3.75 -6.27
C THR A 27 17.37 -3.80 -4.81
N VAL A 28 18.25 -4.24 -3.90
CA VAL A 28 17.98 -4.28 -2.46
C VAL A 28 18.46 -2.98 -1.82
N ILE A 29 17.54 -2.29 -1.15
CA ILE A 29 17.77 -1.03 -0.44
C ILE A 29 17.72 -1.31 1.05
N THR A 30 18.87 -1.34 1.72
CA THR A 30 18.94 -1.55 3.17
C THR A 30 18.68 -0.23 3.88
N ALA A 31 17.62 -0.18 4.69
CA ALA A 31 17.24 0.98 5.46
C ALA A 31 18.33 1.39 6.49
N PRO A 32 18.47 2.68 6.80
CA PRO A 32 19.34 3.15 7.87
C PRO A 32 19.01 2.53 9.22
N ASP A 33 19.99 2.51 10.13
CA ASP A 33 19.76 2.05 11.50
C ASP A 33 18.70 2.91 12.18
N GLY A 34 17.72 2.26 12.79
CA GLY A 34 16.63 2.93 13.50
C GLY A 34 15.52 3.49 12.61
N ALA A 35 15.63 3.43 11.28
CA ALA A 35 14.57 3.88 10.39
C ALA A 35 13.31 3.00 10.54
N VAL A 36 12.16 3.65 10.66
CA VAL A 36 10.83 3.03 10.79
C VAL A 36 9.98 3.34 9.56
N TYR A 37 10.18 4.50 8.94
CA TYR A 37 9.40 4.96 7.81
C TYR A 37 10.26 5.17 6.56
N LEU A 38 9.70 4.83 5.40
CA LEU A 38 10.34 5.04 4.09
C LEU A 38 10.66 6.53 3.83
N SER A 39 9.83 7.45 4.33
CA SER A 39 10.05 8.90 4.17
C SER A 39 11.33 9.42 4.83
N GLU A 40 11.94 8.65 5.73
CA GLU A 40 13.20 9.01 6.39
C GLU A 40 14.40 8.93 5.43
N PHE A 41 14.32 8.08 4.41
CA PHE A 41 15.41 7.87 3.46
C PHE A 41 15.00 7.87 1.98
N MET A 42 13.71 7.91 1.66
CA MET A 42 13.17 7.99 0.30
C MET A 42 12.33 9.24 0.11
N LYS A 43 12.55 9.96 -1.00
CA LYS A 43 11.78 11.16 -1.36
C LYS A 43 10.69 10.87 -2.40
N THR A 44 10.87 9.80 -3.17
CA THR A 44 9.87 9.29 -4.12
C THR A 44 10.00 7.77 -4.20
N LEU A 45 9.01 7.10 -4.75
CA LEU A 45 9.07 5.64 -4.97
C LEU A 45 9.66 5.33 -6.36
N PRO A 46 10.38 4.20 -6.51
CA PRO A 46 10.92 3.79 -7.81
C PRO A 46 9.80 3.38 -8.78
N ALA A 47 10.04 3.53 -10.06
CA ALA A 47 9.20 2.90 -11.09
C ALA A 47 9.58 1.42 -11.21
N GLY A 48 8.58 0.54 -11.12
CA GLY A 48 8.77 -0.92 -11.09
C GLY A 48 8.03 -1.56 -9.93
N ILE A 49 8.45 -2.76 -9.53
CA ILE A 49 7.86 -3.50 -8.41
C ILE A 49 8.64 -3.17 -7.14
N LEU A 50 7.96 -2.62 -6.14
CA LEU A 50 8.56 -2.31 -4.84
C LEU A 50 8.00 -3.21 -3.74
N ASN A 51 8.84 -4.13 -3.27
CA ASN A 51 8.59 -4.92 -2.08
C ASN A 51 9.03 -4.12 -0.84
N LYS A 52 8.07 -3.54 -0.14
CA LYS A 52 8.34 -2.76 1.08
C LYS A 52 8.62 -3.64 2.32
N LYS A 53 8.40 -4.97 2.25
CA LYS A 53 8.53 -5.98 3.31
C LYS A 53 7.65 -5.74 4.53
N GLU A 54 7.50 -4.51 4.99
CA GLU A 54 6.71 -4.17 6.17
C GLU A 54 5.47 -3.35 5.84
N THR A 55 4.37 -3.66 6.52
CA THR A 55 3.14 -2.87 6.47
C THR A 55 3.28 -1.64 7.37
N GLY A 56 2.59 -0.55 7.03
CA GLY A 56 2.63 0.66 7.86
C GLY A 56 3.93 1.47 7.79
N CYS A 57 4.91 1.06 6.96
CA CYS A 57 6.18 1.78 6.79
C CYS A 57 6.08 3.12 6.04
N GLY A 58 4.88 3.62 5.77
CA GLY A 58 4.67 4.95 5.20
C GLY A 58 4.94 5.09 3.69
N ALA A 59 4.95 4.00 2.92
CA ALA A 59 5.22 4.07 1.48
C ALA A 59 4.25 4.99 0.73
N THR A 60 2.95 4.89 0.99
CA THR A 60 1.93 5.78 0.41
C THR A 60 2.14 7.23 0.87
N THR A 61 2.62 7.44 2.10
CA THR A 61 2.93 8.76 2.65
C THR A 61 4.03 9.46 1.86
N VAL A 62 5.07 8.73 1.43
CA VAL A 62 6.16 9.30 0.61
C VAL A 62 5.62 10.03 -0.63
N VAL A 63 4.68 9.42 -1.35
CA VAL A 63 4.13 10.04 -2.58
C VAL A 63 3.01 11.04 -2.32
N LEU A 64 2.36 10.99 -1.16
CA LEU A 64 1.35 11.98 -0.77
C LEU A 64 1.98 13.28 -0.28
N GLU A 65 3.12 13.21 0.39
CA GLU A 65 3.80 14.37 0.98
C GLU A 65 4.83 15.04 0.05
N ASN A 66 5.25 14.37 -1.02
CA ASN A 66 6.20 14.94 -1.98
C ASN A 66 5.52 15.92 -2.97
N GLY A 67 6.32 16.62 -3.79
CA GLY A 67 5.85 17.60 -4.77
C GLY A 67 5.37 17.02 -6.11
N GLU A 68 5.29 15.68 -6.27
CA GLU A 68 4.88 15.04 -7.53
C GLU A 68 3.36 14.95 -7.66
N ASN A 69 2.82 15.09 -8.88
CA ASN A 69 1.46 14.65 -9.15
C ASN A 69 1.37 13.13 -9.02
N VAL A 70 0.37 12.61 -8.34
CA VAL A 70 0.21 11.15 -8.14
C VAL A 70 -1.23 10.70 -8.23
N ILE A 71 -1.43 9.55 -8.87
CA ILE A 71 -2.65 8.75 -8.77
C ILE A 71 -2.30 7.46 -8.04
N ILE A 72 -3.00 7.19 -6.92
CA ILE A 72 -2.84 5.96 -6.15
C ILE A 72 -4.05 5.08 -6.41
N ALA A 73 -3.85 3.98 -7.11
CA ALA A 73 -4.87 2.96 -7.35
C ALA A 73 -4.87 1.95 -6.21
N CYS A 74 -6.02 1.75 -5.58
CA CYS A 74 -6.21 0.88 -4.41
C CYS A 74 -7.19 -0.26 -4.71
N PRO A 75 -7.04 -1.43 -4.08
CA PRO A 75 -7.96 -2.55 -4.29
C PRO A 75 -9.36 -2.30 -3.74
N THR A 76 -9.48 -1.52 -2.67
CA THR A 76 -10.76 -1.32 -1.97
C THR A 76 -11.06 0.15 -1.64
N ARG A 77 -12.35 0.47 -1.54
CA ARG A 77 -12.81 1.80 -1.10
C ARG A 77 -12.44 2.09 0.34
N GLN A 78 -12.40 1.06 1.20
CA GLN A 78 -12.10 1.25 2.61
C GLN A 78 -10.67 1.78 2.81
N LEU A 79 -9.70 1.31 2.00
CA LEU A 79 -8.34 1.86 2.05
C LEU A 79 -8.30 3.35 1.69
N ILE A 80 -9.11 3.77 0.69
CA ILE A 80 -9.21 5.18 0.30
C ILE A 80 -9.80 6.01 1.44
N ILE A 81 -10.93 5.56 2.02
CA ILE A 81 -11.60 6.25 3.13
C ILE A 81 -10.64 6.42 4.30
N ASN A 82 -10.01 5.33 4.75
CA ASN A 82 -9.06 5.37 5.87
C ASN A 82 -7.90 6.35 5.63
N LYS A 83 -7.44 6.47 4.38
CA LYS A 83 -6.38 7.44 4.05
C LYS A 83 -6.88 8.87 4.05
N VAL A 84 -8.04 9.13 3.46
CA VAL A 84 -8.63 10.48 3.43
C VAL A 84 -8.92 10.98 4.84
N ASP A 85 -9.39 10.11 5.73
CA ASP A 85 -9.65 10.45 7.13
C ASP A 85 -8.36 10.77 7.92
N GLN A 86 -7.24 10.18 7.51
CA GLN A 86 -5.91 10.47 8.08
C GLN A 86 -5.30 11.76 7.53
N TYR A 87 -5.73 12.23 6.37
CA TYR A 87 -5.27 13.44 5.72
C TYR A 87 -6.44 14.44 5.59
N PRO A 88 -6.53 15.52 6.36
CA PRO A 88 -5.53 16.56 6.47
C PRO A 88 -4.76 16.51 7.79
N SER A 89 -3.51 16.11 7.75
CA SER A 89 -2.62 16.22 8.89
C SER A 89 -1.71 17.43 8.73
N GLN A 90 -1.14 17.92 9.83
CA GLN A 90 -0.11 18.98 9.80
C GLN A 90 1.11 18.59 8.93
N ARG A 91 1.26 17.30 8.60
CA ARG A 91 2.35 16.76 7.79
C ARG A 91 2.04 16.67 6.29
N CYS A 92 0.76 16.67 5.90
CA CYS A 92 0.37 16.65 4.49
C CYS A 92 -0.22 18.02 4.11
N PRO A 93 0.56 18.90 3.47
CA PRO A 93 0.10 20.23 3.10
C PRO A 93 -0.86 20.22 1.91
N TYR A 94 -1.05 19.06 1.26
CA TYR A 94 -1.78 18.94 0.02
C TYR A 94 -3.18 18.33 0.21
N LYS A 95 -4.16 18.88 -0.53
CA LYS A 95 -5.52 18.34 -0.55
C LYS A 95 -5.53 17.00 -1.27
N LEU A 96 -5.90 15.93 -0.56
CA LEU A 96 -6.09 14.60 -1.12
C LEU A 96 -7.52 14.47 -1.65
N PHE A 97 -7.66 14.03 -2.91
CA PHE A 97 -8.94 13.82 -3.57
C PHE A 97 -9.25 12.33 -3.74
N ALA A 98 -10.36 11.90 -3.16
CA ALA A 98 -10.82 10.52 -3.25
C ALA A 98 -11.86 10.35 -4.36
N VAL A 99 -11.60 9.47 -5.32
CA VAL A 99 -12.57 9.13 -6.36
C VAL A 99 -13.37 7.90 -5.91
N GLN A 100 -14.58 8.16 -5.45
CA GLN A 100 -15.52 7.16 -4.95
C GLN A 100 -16.81 7.13 -5.79
N LYS A 101 -17.78 6.27 -5.39
CA LYS A 101 -19.11 6.22 -6.02
C LYS A 101 -19.77 7.61 -5.97
N GLY A 102 -20.26 8.07 -7.11
CA GLY A 102 -20.89 9.40 -7.24
C GLY A 102 -19.96 10.53 -7.67
N VAL A 103 -18.62 10.32 -7.65
CA VAL A 103 -17.67 11.28 -8.19
C VAL A 103 -17.65 11.16 -9.72
N GLY A 104 -18.20 12.16 -10.41
CA GLY A 104 -18.19 12.28 -11.88
C GLY A 104 -16.91 12.91 -12.43
N LEU A 105 -16.76 12.92 -13.75
CA LEU A 105 -15.60 13.53 -14.45
C LEU A 105 -15.46 15.01 -14.08
N ASN A 106 -16.55 15.77 -14.05
CA ASN A 106 -16.53 17.19 -13.71
C ASN A 106 -15.91 17.48 -12.33
N HIS A 107 -16.10 16.59 -11.35
CA HIS A 107 -15.47 16.75 -10.04
C HIS A 107 -13.97 16.55 -10.09
N ILE A 108 -13.51 15.58 -10.90
CA ILE A 108 -12.09 15.32 -11.12
C ILE A 108 -11.43 16.53 -11.81
N GLU A 109 -12.04 17.02 -12.89
CA GLU A 109 -11.56 18.19 -13.63
C GLU A 109 -11.52 19.45 -12.76
N ASN A 110 -12.55 19.69 -11.94
CA ASN A 110 -12.59 20.82 -11.02
C ASN A 110 -11.47 20.74 -9.99
N TYR A 111 -11.26 19.54 -9.39
CA TYR A 111 -10.15 19.34 -8.46
C TYR A 111 -8.79 19.61 -9.12
N ILE A 112 -8.57 19.11 -10.34
CA ILE A 112 -7.35 19.35 -11.09
C ILE A 112 -7.13 20.85 -11.31
N LYS A 113 -8.16 21.58 -11.75
CA LYS A 113 -8.12 23.03 -11.93
C LYS A 113 -7.82 23.77 -10.63
N GLU A 114 -8.37 23.33 -9.50
CA GLU A 114 -8.07 23.90 -8.18
C GLU A 114 -6.61 23.73 -7.78
N CYS A 115 -5.97 22.62 -8.19
CA CYS A 115 -4.58 22.32 -7.88
C CYS A 115 -3.58 23.06 -8.75
N GLN A 116 -3.94 23.35 -10.02
CA GLN A 116 -3.02 23.94 -11.00
C GLN A 116 -2.35 25.23 -10.50
N GLY A 117 -1.01 25.23 -10.50
CA GLY A 117 -0.20 26.37 -10.03
C GLY A 117 -0.17 26.59 -8.51
N LYS A 118 -0.85 25.76 -7.72
CA LYS A 118 -0.96 25.92 -6.26
C LYS A 118 -0.37 24.74 -5.48
N GLN A 119 -0.67 23.53 -5.91
CA GLN A 119 -0.23 22.30 -5.25
C GLN A 119 -0.16 21.14 -6.24
N PRO A 120 0.59 20.06 -5.94
CA PRO A 120 0.55 18.85 -6.73
C PRO A 120 -0.81 18.17 -6.63
N ILE A 121 -1.18 17.47 -7.70
CA ILE A 121 -2.41 16.69 -7.78
C ILE A 121 -2.22 15.38 -7.00
N LYS A 122 -3.08 15.13 -6.02
CA LYS A 122 -3.07 13.92 -5.17
C LYS A 122 -4.43 13.24 -5.27
N ILE A 123 -4.51 12.14 -6.03
CA ILE A 123 -5.77 11.41 -6.26
C ILE A 123 -5.62 9.99 -5.76
N MET A 124 -6.60 9.53 -4.97
CA MET A 124 -6.78 8.11 -4.65
C MET A 124 -8.02 7.56 -5.33
N VAL A 125 -7.91 6.37 -5.89
CA VAL A 125 -8.95 5.77 -6.71
C VAL A 125 -8.93 4.25 -6.57
N THR A 126 -10.08 3.58 -6.78
CA THR A 126 -10.09 2.11 -6.89
C THR A 126 -9.55 1.64 -8.23
N TYR A 127 -9.05 0.40 -8.30
CA TYR A 127 -8.59 -0.21 -9.56
C TYR A 127 -9.61 -0.04 -10.70
N ASP A 128 -10.90 -0.26 -10.42
CA ASP A 128 -11.99 -0.14 -11.40
C ASP A 128 -12.14 1.28 -11.97
N SER A 129 -11.84 2.29 -11.17
CA SER A 129 -12.05 3.68 -11.56
C SER A 129 -10.77 4.35 -12.09
N PHE A 130 -9.61 3.69 -11.98
CA PHE A 130 -8.34 4.23 -12.43
C PHE A 130 -8.35 4.66 -13.91
N PRO A 131 -8.83 3.85 -14.89
CA PRO A 131 -8.75 4.22 -16.30
C PRO A 131 -9.43 5.57 -16.60
N ARG A 132 -10.60 5.83 -15.99
CA ARG A 132 -11.32 7.09 -16.23
C ARG A 132 -10.61 8.32 -15.62
N VAL A 133 -9.94 8.16 -14.48
CA VAL A 133 -9.16 9.25 -13.85
C VAL A 133 -7.92 9.53 -14.67
N TYR A 134 -7.22 8.48 -15.07
CA TYR A 134 -6.03 8.61 -15.90
C TYR A 134 -6.33 9.24 -17.26
N ALA A 135 -7.47 8.90 -17.88
CA ALA A 135 -7.91 9.52 -19.13
C ALA A 135 -8.04 11.06 -19.01
N VAL A 136 -8.57 11.57 -17.88
CA VAL A 136 -8.66 13.03 -17.63
C VAL A 136 -7.26 13.66 -17.51
N MET A 137 -6.34 13.03 -16.78
CA MET A 137 -4.94 13.52 -16.69
C MET A 137 -4.28 13.55 -18.05
N LYS A 138 -4.45 12.50 -18.85
CA LYS A 138 -3.91 12.38 -20.21
C LYS A 138 -4.46 13.43 -21.16
N GLN A 139 -5.78 13.70 -21.12
CA GLN A 139 -6.41 14.75 -21.93
C GLN A 139 -5.87 16.15 -21.63
N GLN A 140 -5.46 16.39 -20.38
CA GLN A 140 -4.89 17.67 -19.95
C GLN A 140 -3.36 17.71 -20.06
N ALA A 141 -2.73 16.67 -20.63
CA ALA A 141 -1.28 16.52 -20.75
C ALA A 141 -0.54 16.67 -19.39
N ILE A 142 -1.15 16.18 -18.32
CA ILE A 142 -0.57 16.25 -16.96
C ILE A 142 0.20 14.97 -16.70
N GLU A 143 1.51 15.10 -16.55
CA GLU A 143 2.36 14.00 -16.11
C GLU A 143 2.13 13.71 -14.61
N CYS A 144 2.03 12.43 -14.28
CA CYS A 144 1.86 12.00 -12.92
C CYS A 144 2.53 10.63 -12.67
N LYS A 145 2.91 10.41 -11.43
CA LYS A 145 3.30 9.10 -10.95
C LYS A 145 2.06 8.26 -10.69
N ILE A 146 2.14 6.99 -11.05
CA ILE A 146 1.09 6.01 -10.71
C ILE A 146 1.63 5.09 -9.61
N VAL A 147 0.83 4.87 -8.57
CA VAL A 147 1.11 3.86 -7.54
C VAL A 147 -0.04 2.88 -7.51
N VAL A 148 0.25 1.62 -7.74
CA VAL A 148 -0.70 0.51 -7.58
C VAL A 148 -0.45 -0.08 -6.20
N ASP A 149 -1.23 0.37 -5.22
CA ASP A 149 -1.08 -0.04 -3.82
C ASP A 149 -1.69 -1.41 -3.57
N GLU A 150 -0.99 -2.23 -2.78
CA GLU A 150 -1.33 -3.64 -2.51
C GLU A 150 -1.58 -4.44 -3.82
N TYR A 151 -0.62 -4.32 -4.78
CA TYR A 151 -0.80 -4.89 -6.12
C TYR A 151 -0.99 -6.42 -6.13
N GLN A 152 -0.61 -7.15 -5.08
CA GLN A 152 -0.89 -8.59 -4.95
C GLN A 152 -2.39 -8.89 -4.94
N GLU A 153 -3.23 -7.94 -4.53
CA GLU A 153 -4.69 -8.06 -4.57
C GLU A 153 -5.25 -8.15 -6.01
N ILE A 154 -4.42 -7.85 -7.01
CA ILE A 154 -4.77 -8.04 -8.43
C ILE A 154 -5.13 -9.52 -8.69
N LEU A 155 -4.42 -10.48 -8.10
CA LEU A 155 -4.70 -11.90 -8.29
C LEU A 155 -6.08 -12.29 -7.73
N ASP A 156 -6.38 -11.88 -6.52
CA ASP A 156 -7.66 -12.17 -5.89
C ASP A 156 -8.81 -11.43 -6.58
N ALA A 157 -8.59 -10.16 -6.94
CA ALA A 157 -9.56 -9.37 -7.67
C ALA A 157 -9.84 -9.90 -9.08
N TYR A 158 -8.88 -10.55 -9.72
CA TYR A 158 -9.03 -11.11 -11.06
C TYR A 158 -10.16 -12.16 -11.13
N ILE A 159 -10.39 -12.92 -10.07
CA ILE A 159 -11.41 -13.96 -10.00
C ILE A 159 -12.82 -13.38 -10.20
N TYR A 160 -13.12 -12.24 -9.61
CA TYR A 160 -14.46 -11.65 -9.61
C TYR A 160 -14.57 -10.27 -10.29
N ARG A 161 -13.42 -9.64 -10.66
CA ARG A 161 -13.34 -8.34 -11.35
C ARG A 161 -12.42 -8.38 -12.58
N ASN A 162 -12.43 -9.49 -13.29
CA ASN A 162 -11.52 -9.75 -14.43
C ASN A 162 -11.42 -8.57 -15.42
N ALA A 163 -12.57 -8.07 -15.89
CA ALA A 163 -12.60 -6.96 -16.86
C ALA A 163 -11.92 -5.68 -16.32
N ALA A 164 -12.18 -5.33 -15.05
CA ALA A 164 -11.59 -4.15 -14.43
C ALA A 164 -10.08 -4.28 -14.27
N ILE A 165 -9.61 -5.47 -13.86
CA ILE A 165 -8.18 -5.74 -13.70
C ILE A 165 -7.46 -5.75 -15.05
N ARG A 166 -8.04 -6.36 -16.08
CA ARG A 166 -7.47 -6.31 -17.43
C ARG A 166 -7.38 -4.87 -17.95
N ASN A 167 -8.42 -4.07 -17.76
CA ASN A 167 -8.40 -2.66 -18.16
C ASN A 167 -7.31 -1.88 -17.41
N LEU A 168 -7.18 -2.11 -16.09
CA LEU A 168 -6.11 -1.51 -15.30
C LEU A 168 -4.73 -1.87 -15.86
N LEU A 169 -4.43 -3.15 -16.03
CA LEU A 169 -3.13 -3.61 -16.52
C LEU A 169 -2.85 -3.13 -17.94
N ASN A 170 -3.84 -3.12 -18.83
CA ASN A 170 -3.70 -2.60 -20.19
C ASN A 170 -3.37 -1.11 -20.22
N GLU A 171 -3.98 -0.29 -19.37
CA GLU A 171 -3.64 1.13 -19.26
C GLU A 171 -2.24 1.35 -18.68
N LEU A 172 -1.82 0.50 -17.73
CA LEU A 172 -0.54 0.66 -17.01
C LEU A 172 0.67 0.26 -17.85
N LYS A 173 0.55 -0.69 -18.78
CA LYS A 173 1.70 -1.25 -19.54
C LYS A 173 2.49 -0.22 -20.33
N ASP A 174 1.83 0.87 -20.79
CA ASP A 174 2.44 1.92 -21.61
C ASP A 174 2.91 3.12 -20.77
N ILE A 175 2.82 3.02 -19.44
CA ILE A 175 3.21 4.09 -18.51
C ILE A 175 4.54 3.75 -17.86
N SER A 176 5.55 4.57 -18.08
CA SER A 176 6.90 4.33 -17.56
C SER A 176 7.06 4.63 -16.07
N ASN A 177 6.23 5.53 -15.50
CA ASN A 177 6.35 5.95 -14.09
C ASN A 177 5.30 5.30 -13.19
N VAL A 178 5.29 3.96 -13.16
CA VAL A 178 4.38 3.16 -12.33
C VAL A 178 5.16 2.45 -11.22
N THR A 179 4.69 2.54 -9.98
CA THR A 179 5.16 1.74 -8.86
C THR A 179 4.10 0.72 -8.47
N TYR A 180 4.43 -0.56 -8.52
CA TYR A 180 3.61 -1.65 -7.98
C TYR A 180 4.07 -1.95 -6.55
N LEU A 181 3.28 -1.55 -5.56
CA LEU A 181 3.66 -1.53 -4.16
C LEU A 181 3.02 -2.67 -3.38
N SER A 182 3.82 -3.43 -2.64
CA SER A 182 3.33 -4.49 -1.74
C SER A 182 4.33 -4.76 -0.60
N ALA A 183 3.83 -5.26 0.53
CA ALA A 183 4.65 -5.90 1.57
C ALA A 183 4.78 -7.42 1.33
N THR A 184 3.85 -8.01 0.58
CA THR A 184 3.76 -9.44 0.25
C THR A 184 3.62 -9.61 -1.27
N PRO A 185 4.69 -9.39 -2.05
CA PRO A 185 4.64 -9.38 -3.50
C PRO A 185 4.15 -10.72 -4.06
N ILE A 186 3.58 -10.66 -5.26
CA ILE A 186 3.14 -11.85 -6.00
C ILE A 186 4.34 -12.78 -6.24
N PRO A 187 4.24 -14.08 -5.86
CA PRO A 187 5.29 -15.04 -6.18
C PRO A 187 5.53 -15.12 -7.69
N TYR A 188 6.78 -15.30 -8.11
CA TYR A 188 7.19 -15.30 -9.52
C TYR A 188 6.31 -16.20 -10.42
N LYS A 189 5.97 -17.39 -9.96
CA LYS A 189 5.13 -18.36 -10.71
C LYS A 189 3.69 -17.89 -10.98
N TRP A 190 3.22 -16.85 -10.28
CA TRP A 190 1.88 -16.28 -10.42
C TRP A 190 1.90 -14.85 -10.93
N LYS A 191 3.10 -14.32 -11.23
CA LYS A 191 3.26 -12.94 -11.69
C LYS A 191 2.59 -12.78 -13.06
N PRO A 192 1.69 -11.81 -13.24
CA PRO A 192 1.13 -11.47 -14.55
C PRO A 192 2.23 -11.09 -15.55
N SER A 193 2.08 -11.52 -16.79
CA SER A 193 3.06 -11.22 -17.87
C SER A 193 3.25 -9.73 -18.12
N GLU A 194 2.24 -8.91 -17.82
CA GLU A 194 2.30 -7.44 -17.92
C GLU A 194 3.32 -6.82 -16.95
N LEU A 195 3.74 -7.57 -15.93
CA LEU A 195 4.77 -7.14 -14.97
C LEU A 195 6.15 -7.73 -15.27
N ASP A 196 6.30 -8.51 -16.36
CA ASP A 196 7.58 -9.10 -16.73
C ASP A 196 8.56 -8.02 -17.21
N GLY A 197 9.83 -8.17 -16.83
CA GLY A 197 10.90 -7.24 -17.20
C GLY A 197 10.88 -5.89 -16.46
N LEU A 198 9.92 -5.65 -15.56
CA LEU A 198 9.94 -4.47 -14.72
C LEU A 198 11.08 -4.55 -13.70
N PRO A 199 11.76 -3.44 -13.39
CA PRO A 199 12.74 -3.38 -12.30
C PRO A 199 12.08 -3.79 -10.98
N GLU A 200 12.79 -4.59 -10.19
CA GLU A 200 12.34 -5.04 -8.87
C GLU A 200 13.20 -4.43 -7.77
N TYR A 201 12.54 -3.85 -6.80
CA TYR A 201 13.16 -3.22 -5.62
C TYR A 201 12.66 -3.90 -4.36
N GLU A 202 13.55 -4.06 -3.39
CA GLU A 202 13.23 -4.66 -2.10
C GLU A 202 13.82 -3.80 -0.98
N ILE A 203 13.03 -3.52 0.05
CA ILE A 203 13.50 -2.82 1.24
C ILE A 203 13.93 -3.84 2.28
N GLU A 204 15.16 -3.75 2.73
CA GLU A 204 15.67 -4.54 3.85
C GLU A 204 15.69 -3.68 5.11
N TRP A 205 14.85 -4.03 6.07
CA TRP A 205 14.74 -3.33 7.36
C TRP A 205 15.67 -3.97 8.37
N LYS A 206 16.58 -3.20 8.97
CA LYS A 206 17.52 -3.71 9.98
C LYS A 206 16.86 -4.05 11.31
N ASN A 207 15.77 -3.37 11.65
CA ASN A 207 15.07 -3.48 12.93
C ASN A 207 13.68 -4.11 12.80
N SER A 208 13.49 -5.05 11.85
CA SER A 208 12.22 -5.78 11.73
C SER A 208 11.88 -6.54 12.99
N ILE A 209 10.71 -6.28 13.56
CA ILE A 209 10.17 -7.09 14.66
C ILE A 209 9.67 -8.41 14.06
N LYS A 210 10.40 -9.49 14.27
CA LYS A 210 9.96 -10.82 13.86
C LYS A 210 8.91 -11.32 14.84
N ILE A 211 7.65 -11.25 14.44
CA ILE A 211 6.55 -11.88 15.20
C ILE A 211 6.56 -13.36 14.87
N MET A 212 6.73 -14.20 15.89
CA MET A 212 6.60 -15.65 15.79
C MET A 212 5.16 -16.03 16.14
N PRO A 213 4.29 -16.31 15.15
CA PRO A 213 2.91 -16.66 15.45
C PRO A 213 2.83 -18.06 16.08
N ASN A 214 2.14 -18.18 17.21
CA ASN A 214 1.76 -19.46 17.76
C ASN A 214 0.57 -20.01 16.97
N ARG A 215 0.76 -21.15 16.31
CA ARG A 215 -0.32 -21.83 15.57
C ARG A 215 -0.99 -22.85 16.46
N ILE A 216 -2.29 -22.64 16.73
CA ILE A 216 -3.11 -23.62 17.44
C ILE A 216 -3.95 -24.36 16.39
N LYS A 217 -3.74 -25.65 16.25
CA LYS A 217 -4.58 -26.51 15.42
C LYS A 217 -5.77 -26.97 16.26
N THR A 218 -6.99 -26.68 15.82
CA THR A 218 -8.21 -27.00 16.56
C THR A 218 -9.38 -27.21 15.61
N ASP A 219 -10.28 -28.11 15.99
CA ASP A 219 -11.55 -28.35 15.31
C ASP A 219 -12.67 -27.41 15.84
N HIS A 220 -12.39 -26.65 16.91
CA HIS A 220 -13.35 -25.74 17.56
C HIS A 220 -12.82 -24.31 17.68
N PRO A 221 -12.48 -23.61 16.57
CA PRO A 221 -11.88 -22.28 16.62
C PRO A 221 -12.78 -21.24 17.27
N PHE A 222 -14.09 -21.31 17.07
CA PHE A 222 -15.04 -20.34 17.63
C PHE A 222 -15.13 -20.44 19.15
N THR A 223 -15.11 -21.67 19.69
CA THR A 223 -15.12 -21.90 21.13
C THR A 223 -13.86 -21.35 21.80
N ILE A 224 -12.69 -21.49 21.17
CA ILE A 224 -11.44 -20.92 21.69
C ILE A 224 -11.55 -19.41 21.77
N VAL A 225 -11.99 -18.74 20.67
CA VAL A 225 -12.14 -17.28 20.64
C VAL A 225 -13.15 -16.82 21.70
N ALA A 226 -14.31 -17.48 21.80
CA ALA A 226 -15.33 -17.14 22.78
C ALA A 226 -14.79 -17.28 24.22
N ASN A 227 -14.03 -18.32 24.52
CA ASN A 227 -13.42 -18.52 25.83
C ASN A 227 -12.37 -17.45 26.16
N ILE A 228 -11.55 -17.02 25.18
CA ILE A 228 -10.60 -15.91 25.34
C ILE A 228 -11.34 -14.63 25.73
N ILE A 229 -12.42 -14.30 25.00
CA ILE A 229 -13.25 -13.12 25.27
C ILE A 229 -13.90 -13.19 26.65
N LYS A 230 -14.48 -14.34 26.97
CA LYS A 230 -15.16 -14.59 28.27
C LYS A 230 -14.18 -14.44 29.44
N ASN A 231 -13.03 -15.08 29.36
CA ASN A 231 -12.01 -15.01 30.43
C ASN A 231 -11.51 -13.57 30.61
N HIS A 232 -11.28 -12.85 29.52
CA HIS A 232 -10.89 -11.45 29.61
C HIS A 232 -11.94 -10.59 30.32
N LYS A 233 -13.22 -10.76 29.99
CA LYS A 233 -14.35 -10.06 30.64
C LYS A 233 -14.48 -10.42 32.15
N MET A 234 -14.10 -11.63 32.54
CA MET A 234 -14.11 -12.07 33.93
C MET A 234 -12.88 -11.61 34.73
N GLY A 235 -12.00 -10.81 34.15
CA GLY A 235 -10.78 -10.35 34.84
C GLY A 235 -9.63 -11.35 34.85
N HIS A 236 -9.71 -12.40 34.02
CA HIS A 236 -8.64 -13.37 33.78
C HIS A 236 -7.99 -13.07 32.41
N PRO A 237 -7.14 -12.03 32.30
CA PRO A 237 -6.56 -11.65 31.03
C PRO A 237 -5.60 -12.72 30.52
N PHE A 238 -5.57 -12.88 29.22
CA PHE A 238 -4.57 -13.71 28.56
C PHE A 238 -3.18 -13.10 28.77
N GLU A 239 -2.18 -13.92 29.03
CA GLU A 239 -0.80 -13.47 29.21
C GLU A 239 0.09 -13.99 28.11
N ILE A 240 0.93 -13.09 27.56
CA ILE A 240 1.97 -13.43 26.59
C ILE A 240 3.30 -12.97 27.18
N ASN A 241 4.24 -13.90 27.33
CA ASN A 241 5.56 -13.61 27.91
C ASN A 241 5.48 -12.87 29.28
N GLY A 242 4.51 -13.24 30.12
CA GLY A 242 4.31 -12.62 31.46
C GLY A 242 3.65 -11.24 31.43
N GLN A 243 3.24 -10.75 30.26
CA GLN A 243 2.52 -9.49 30.13
C GLN A 243 1.03 -9.74 29.88
N LYS A 244 0.19 -9.06 30.65
CA LYS A 244 -1.27 -9.11 30.47
C LYS A 244 -1.69 -8.41 29.19
N VAL A 245 -2.39 -9.14 28.31
CA VAL A 245 -2.94 -8.59 27.07
C VAL A 245 -4.16 -7.74 27.41
N LYS A 246 -4.12 -6.46 27.02
CA LYS A 246 -5.21 -5.50 27.27
C LYS A 246 -6.25 -5.48 26.16
N GLU A 247 -5.86 -5.79 24.93
CA GLU A 247 -6.69 -5.69 23.72
C GLU A 247 -6.50 -6.92 22.86
N PHE A 248 -7.59 -7.38 22.22
CA PHE A 248 -7.59 -8.48 21.27
C PHE A 248 -8.17 -8.03 19.94
N PHE A 249 -7.51 -8.42 18.85
CA PHE A 249 -8.01 -8.24 17.50
C PHE A 249 -8.24 -9.60 16.87
N PHE A 250 -9.48 -9.89 16.46
CA PHE A 250 -9.82 -11.11 15.77
C PHE A 250 -10.07 -10.81 14.30
N PHE A 251 -9.22 -11.33 13.43
CA PHE A 251 -9.41 -11.22 11.98
C PHE A 251 -10.29 -12.38 11.50
N VAL A 252 -11.52 -12.06 11.17
CA VAL A 252 -12.51 -13.04 10.70
C VAL A 252 -13.05 -12.58 9.35
N ASN A 253 -12.83 -13.38 8.31
CA ASN A 253 -13.18 -13.03 6.92
C ASN A 253 -14.57 -13.53 6.48
N SER A 254 -15.39 -13.98 7.41
CA SER A 254 -16.70 -14.55 7.13
C SER A 254 -17.74 -14.12 8.16
N VAL A 255 -18.90 -13.62 7.68
CA VAL A 255 -20.06 -13.28 8.53
C VAL A 255 -20.56 -14.51 9.30
N THR A 256 -20.55 -15.68 8.69
CA THR A 256 -20.92 -16.94 9.34
C THR A 256 -20.00 -17.27 10.51
N ALA A 257 -18.69 -17.05 10.33
CA ALA A 257 -17.70 -17.27 11.39
C ALA A 257 -17.87 -16.25 12.53
N ILE A 258 -18.13 -14.97 12.23
CA ILE A 258 -18.43 -13.95 13.23
C ILE A 258 -19.65 -14.36 14.06
N ASN A 259 -20.73 -14.77 13.40
CA ASN A 259 -21.94 -15.23 14.06
C ASN A 259 -21.70 -16.50 14.90
N GLY A 260 -20.81 -17.39 14.46
CA GLY A 260 -20.38 -18.57 15.22
C GLY A 260 -19.66 -18.20 16.52
N ILE A 261 -18.80 -17.20 16.51
CA ILE A 261 -18.09 -16.69 17.71
C ILE A 261 -19.08 -16.05 18.70
N ILE A 262 -20.05 -15.27 18.21
CA ILE A 262 -21.04 -14.59 19.05
C ILE A 262 -21.97 -15.59 19.75
N LYS A 263 -22.27 -16.73 19.12
CA LYS A 263 -23.16 -17.77 19.65
C LYS A 263 -22.47 -18.76 20.58
N ALA A 264 -21.16 -18.87 20.53
CA ALA A 264 -20.36 -19.79 21.38
C ALA A 264 -20.08 -19.18 22.75
#